data_d0266e6c0ba41b03f3e7d67a07e05302
#
_entry.id   d0266e6c0ba41b03f3e7d67a07e05302
#
_cell.length_a   1.000
_cell.length_b   1.000
_cell.length_c   1.000
_cell.angle_alpha   90.00
_cell.angle_beta   90.00
_cell.angle_gamma   90.00
#
_symmetry.space_group_name_H-M   'P 1'
#
loop_
_entity.id
_entity.type
_entity.pdbx_description
1 polymer ?
#
loop_
_entity_poly.entity_id
_entity_poly.type
_entity_poly.pdbx_seq_one_letter_code
_entity_poly.pdbx_strand_id
1 'polypeptide(L)'
;MCDLAGELTFAEQLALIEELTGSWSLPERNVAEEDDDGLDFIGKASGYYDCEPATSLEEIRKYHSDSKWVAGREAARQAISVATGSSRSPMEAITYCMFALPHSLGGFNCGPLKPNYKIVLTGKASMLSGLPYVIADAYLPRFKAILEYNGSYHDESTIRRRDEARALGLMSMNVDVYRLNDLQLKDAAALESVARTLYRRKQIQFSPRARAYASKCPELLRELRQAVGLGN
;
A
#
# COMPACT_ATOMS: atom_id res chain seq x y z
N MET A 1 -2.81 -19.35 7.46
CA MET A 1 -3.30 -18.69 6.24
C MET A 1 -4.06 -19.62 5.30
N CYS A 2 -3.47 -20.73 4.82
CA CYS A 2 -4.18 -21.64 3.90
C CYS A 2 -5.49 -22.17 4.51
N ASP A 3 -5.49 -22.52 5.78
CA ASP A 3 -6.69 -23.04 6.48
C ASP A 3 -7.84 -22.02 6.54
N LEU A 4 -7.50 -20.74 6.60
CA LEU A 4 -8.48 -19.63 6.63
C LEU A 4 -8.86 -19.13 5.23
N ALA A 5 -8.09 -19.46 4.19
CA ALA A 5 -8.27 -18.87 2.87
C ALA A 5 -9.60 -19.24 2.20
N GLY A 6 -10.26 -20.31 2.64
CA GLY A 6 -11.61 -20.67 2.19
C GLY A 6 -12.72 -19.82 2.81
N GLU A 7 -12.44 -19.15 3.92
CA GLU A 7 -13.38 -18.33 4.69
C GLU A 7 -13.18 -16.83 4.45
N LEU A 8 -11.97 -16.43 4.04
CA LEU A 8 -11.59 -15.04 3.81
C LEU A 8 -11.84 -14.62 2.37
N THR A 9 -12.32 -13.40 2.19
CA THR A 9 -12.37 -12.74 0.88
C THR A 9 -10.96 -12.52 0.33
N PHE A 10 -10.84 -12.21 -0.95
CA PHE A 10 -9.56 -11.90 -1.58
C PHE A 10 -8.85 -10.70 -0.92
N ALA A 11 -9.61 -9.66 -0.57
CA ALA A 11 -9.08 -8.47 0.08
C ALA A 11 -8.59 -8.76 1.51
N GLU A 12 -9.33 -9.57 2.27
CA GLU A 12 -8.91 -10.01 3.61
C GLU A 12 -7.66 -10.87 3.57
N GLN A 13 -7.53 -11.74 2.56
CA GLN A 13 -6.31 -12.52 2.36
C GLN A 13 -5.11 -11.62 2.06
N LEU A 14 -5.27 -10.59 1.22
CA LEU A 14 -4.21 -9.62 0.95
C LEU A 14 -3.84 -8.85 2.21
N ALA A 15 -4.83 -8.31 2.94
CA ALA A 15 -4.59 -7.57 4.17
C ALA A 15 -3.83 -8.42 5.21
N LEU A 16 -4.23 -9.70 5.37
CA LEU A 16 -3.54 -10.64 6.26
C LEU A 16 -2.09 -10.89 5.84
N ILE A 17 -1.82 -11.04 4.52
CA ILE A 17 -0.44 -11.20 4.04
C ILE A 17 0.38 -9.94 4.31
N GLU A 18 -0.17 -8.76 4.03
CA GLU A 18 0.52 -7.49 4.26
C GLU A 18 0.80 -7.27 5.76
N GLU A 19 -0.12 -7.65 6.66
CA GLU A 19 0.07 -7.60 8.10
C GLU A 19 1.15 -8.58 8.58
N LEU A 20 1.07 -9.86 8.20
CA LEU A 20 2.03 -10.89 8.60
C LEU A 20 3.46 -10.60 8.12
N THR A 21 3.60 -9.95 6.98
CA THR A 21 4.90 -9.61 6.36
C THR A 21 5.32 -8.17 6.57
N GLY A 22 4.45 -7.35 7.16
CA GLY A 22 4.66 -5.95 7.47
C GLY A 22 5.22 -5.72 8.87
N SER A 23 5.50 -4.47 9.19
CA SER A 23 5.92 -4.04 10.52
C SER A 23 4.79 -3.35 11.30
N TRP A 24 3.59 -3.82 11.15
CA TRP A 24 2.39 -3.36 11.85
C TRP A 24 1.48 -4.56 12.14
N SER A 25 0.60 -4.41 13.11
CA SER A 25 -0.43 -5.40 13.43
C SER A 25 -1.71 -4.70 13.87
N LEU A 26 -2.85 -5.26 13.51
CA LEU A 26 -4.13 -4.81 14.03
C LEU A 26 -4.25 -5.17 15.51
N PRO A 27 -4.92 -4.33 16.34
CA PRO A 27 -5.19 -4.68 17.72
C PRO A 27 -6.11 -5.91 17.77
N GLU A 28 -5.92 -6.73 18.79
CA GLU A 28 -6.86 -7.82 19.08
C GLU A 28 -8.26 -7.21 19.24
N ARG A 29 -9.23 -7.72 18.49
CA ARG A 29 -10.63 -7.38 18.71
C ARG A 29 -11.06 -7.99 20.02
N ASN A 30 -10.97 -7.24 21.10
CA ASN A 30 -11.69 -7.60 22.32
C ASN A 30 -13.19 -7.52 22.00
N VAL A 31 -13.89 -8.65 22.01
CA VAL A 31 -15.32 -8.81 21.75
C VAL A 31 -16.18 -8.20 22.88
N ALA A 32 -15.58 -7.44 23.79
CA ALA A 32 -16.25 -6.86 24.94
C ALA A 32 -15.76 -5.45 25.18
N GLU A 33 -16.19 -4.51 24.35
CA GLU A 33 -16.39 -3.11 24.76
C GLU A 33 -17.26 -2.46 23.67
N GLU A 34 -18.58 -2.69 23.77
CA GLU A 34 -19.60 -1.76 23.35
C GLU A 34 -19.58 -0.61 24.37
N ASP A 35 -18.69 0.34 24.20
CA ASP A 35 -18.82 1.65 24.81
C ASP A 35 -18.85 2.70 23.72
N ASP A 36 -20.09 3.12 23.54
CA ASP A 36 -20.60 4.32 22.93
C ASP A 36 -19.85 5.56 23.45
N ASP A 37 -18.98 6.10 22.62
CA ASP A 37 -18.74 7.53 22.57
C ASP A 37 -18.24 7.89 21.18
N GLY A 38 -19.21 8.28 20.34
CA GLY A 38 -18.98 8.75 18.97
C GLY A 38 -18.22 10.07 18.94
N LEU A 39 -16.90 10.02 19.06
CA LEU A 39 -16.01 11.14 18.80
C LEU A 39 -14.74 10.67 18.08
N ASP A 40 -14.73 10.92 16.76
CA ASP A 40 -13.59 11.34 15.95
C ASP A 40 -12.28 10.54 16.04
N PHE A 41 -12.27 9.25 15.70
CA PHE A 41 -11.05 8.63 15.20
C PHE A 41 -10.97 8.77 13.68
N ILE A 42 -10.80 10.01 13.22
CA ILE A 42 -10.34 10.27 11.87
C ILE A 42 -8.88 9.79 11.76
N GLY A 43 -8.67 8.61 11.18
CA GLY A 43 -7.43 8.30 10.48
C GLY A 43 -6.33 7.55 11.18
N LYS A 44 -6.52 6.97 12.35
CA LYS A 44 -5.57 5.96 12.87
C LYS A 44 -6.29 4.65 13.03
N ALA A 45 -5.97 3.67 12.17
CA ALA A 45 -6.19 2.29 12.57
C ALA A 45 -5.49 2.14 13.92
N SER A 46 -6.22 1.80 14.97
CA SER A 46 -5.67 1.58 16.30
C SER A 46 -4.88 0.27 16.28
N GLY A 47 -3.70 0.29 15.65
CA GLY A 47 -2.84 -0.87 15.50
C GLY A 47 -1.49 -0.62 16.15
N TYR A 48 -0.74 -1.67 16.31
CA TYR A 48 0.66 -1.63 16.72
C TYR A 48 1.53 -1.32 15.51
N TYR A 49 2.46 -0.38 15.65
CA TYR A 49 3.44 0.01 14.63
C TYR A 49 4.84 -0.38 15.09
N ASP A 50 5.77 -0.51 14.13
CA ASP A 50 7.16 -0.91 14.35
C ASP A 50 7.29 -2.30 15.00
N CYS A 51 6.36 -3.21 14.68
CA CYS A 51 6.44 -4.61 15.06
C CYS A 51 7.44 -5.36 14.18
N GLU A 52 8.03 -6.44 14.70
CA GLU A 52 8.76 -7.37 13.85
C GLU A 52 7.76 -8.17 12.99
N PRO A 53 8.02 -8.33 11.67
CA PRO A 53 7.18 -9.16 10.82
C PRO A 53 7.10 -10.60 11.35
N ALA A 54 5.90 -11.17 11.35
CA ALA A 54 5.70 -12.55 11.79
C ALA A 54 6.35 -13.57 10.83
N THR A 55 6.45 -13.20 9.55
CA THR A 55 7.07 -14.02 8.49
C THR A 55 7.47 -13.13 7.31
N SER A 56 8.05 -13.71 6.27
CA SER A 56 8.35 -13.04 5.01
C SER A 56 7.46 -13.56 3.88
N LEU A 57 7.25 -12.73 2.86
CA LEU A 57 6.51 -13.15 1.66
C LEU A 57 7.19 -14.32 0.94
N GLU A 58 8.51 -14.43 1.03
CA GLU A 58 9.27 -15.55 0.49
C GLU A 58 8.93 -16.85 1.23
N GLU A 59 8.89 -16.83 2.55
CA GLU A 59 8.49 -17.98 3.37
C GLU A 59 7.05 -18.39 3.11
N ILE A 60 6.11 -17.44 2.99
CA ILE A 60 4.71 -17.73 2.63
C ILE A 60 4.65 -18.42 1.26
N ARG A 61 5.38 -17.91 0.26
CA ARG A 61 5.41 -18.49 -1.09
C ARG A 61 6.04 -19.88 -1.08
N LYS A 62 7.12 -20.07 -0.33
CA LYS A 62 7.77 -21.37 -0.16
C LYS A 62 6.81 -22.37 0.49
N TYR A 63 6.22 -22.01 1.63
CA TYR A 63 5.23 -22.86 2.31
C TYR A 63 4.08 -23.23 1.37
N HIS A 64 3.54 -22.26 0.65
CA HIS A 64 2.47 -22.52 -0.32
C HIS A 64 2.90 -23.47 -1.45
N SER A 65 4.13 -23.38 -1.95
CA SER A 65 4.65 -24.28 -2.98
C SER A 65 4.83 -25.71 -2.45
N ASP A 66 5.29 -25.87 -1.23
CA ASP A 66 5.60 -27.14 -0.60
C ASP A 66 4.35 -27.86 -0.07
N SER A 67 3.32 -27.12 0.30
CA SER A 67 2.08 -27.60 0.95
C SER A 67 1.03 -28.10 -0.06
N LYS A 68 1.32 -29.18 -0.79
CA LYS A 68 0.46 -29.68 -1.89
C LYS A 68 -0.95 -30.12 -1.48
N TRP A 69 -1.13 -30.53 -0.22
CA TRP A 69 -2.35 -31.18 0.26
C TRP A 69 -3.07 -30.40 1.37
N VAL A 70 -2.74 -29.12 1.54
CA VAL A 70 -3.40 -28.28 2.55
C VAL A 70 -4.70 -27.70 2.01
N ALA A 71 -5.78 -27.80 2.80
CA ALA A 71 -7.06 -27.19 2.48
C ALA A 71 -6.89 -25.67 2.27
N GLY A 72 -7.69 -25.07 1.36
CA GLY A 72 -7.60 -23.64 1.08
C GLY A 72 -6.38 -23.17 0.28
N ARG A 73 -5.43 -24.07 -0.03
CA ARG A 73 -4.21 -23.72 -0.78
C ARG A 73 -4.52 -23.02 -2.11
N GLU A 74 -5.47 -23.53 -2.87
CA GLU A 74 -5.83 -22.95 -4.17
C GLU A 74 -6.54 -21.61 -4.01
N ALA A 75 -7.36 -21.44 -2.98
CA ALA A 75 -7.99 -20.16 -2.65
C ALA A 75 -6.96 -19.09 -2.29
N ALA A 76 -5.89 -19.44 -1.54
CA ALA A 76 -4.82 -18.53 -1.17
C ALA A 76 -3.89 -18.17 -2.35
N ARG A 77 -3.82 -19.00 -3.39
CA ARG A 77 -2.84 -18.88 -4.48
C ARG A 77 -2.84 -17.51 -5.14
N GLN A 78 -4.02 -16.97 -5.42
CA GLN A 78 -4.14 -15.68 -6.11
C GLN A 78 -3.59 -14.54 -5.26
N ALA A 79 -3.99 -14.44 -3.99
CA ALA A 79 -3.51 -13.40 -3.08
C ALA A 79 -1.99 -13.48 -2.89
N ILE A 80 -1.44 -14.67 -2.62
CA ILE A 80 0.01 -14.90 -2.45
C ILE A 80 0.79 -14.48 -3.71
N SER A 81 0.25 -14.74 -4.90
CA SER A 81 0.94 -14.45 -6.16
C SER A 81 1.08 -12.95 -6.44
N VAL A 82 0.16 -12.13 -5.95
CA VAL A 82 0.09 -10.69 -6.24
C VAL A 82 0.41 -9.80 -5.05
N ALA A 83 0.55 -10.37 -3.84
CA ALA A 83 0.92 -9.60 -2.65
C ALA A 83 2.30 -8.96 -2.79
N THR A 84 2.46 -7.77 -2.22
CA THR A 84 3.69 -7.00 -2.22
C THR A 84 4.52 -7.28 -0.97
N GLY A 85 3.88 -7.31 0.20
CA GLY A 85 4.52 -7.49 1.50
C GLY A 85 5.30 -6.27 1.98
N SER A 86 5.80 -6.35 3.20
CA SER A 86 6.71 -5.35 3.80
C SER A 86 6.10 -3.94 3.96
N SER A 87 4.79 -3.81 4.06
CA SER A 87 4.13 -2.56 4.44
C SER A 87 4.43 -2.21 5.91
N ARG A 88 4.50 -0.91 6.21
CA ARG A 88 4.80 -0.40 7.56
C ARG A 88 3.56 0.18 8.24
N SER A 89 2.46 0.19 7.52
CA SER A 89 1.16 0.64 8.02
C SER A 89 0.01 0.05 7.19
N PRO A 90 -1.21 0.01 7.76
CA PRO A 90 -2.41 -0.37 7.01
C PRO A 90 -2.64 0.49 5.76
N MET A 91 -2.31 1.78 5.82
CA MET A 91 -2.47 2.72 4.70
C MET A 91 -1.52 2.42 3.55
N GLU A 92 -0.27 2.03 3.87
CA GLU A 92 0.68 1.56 2.88
C GLU A 92 0.20 0.26 2.24
N ALA A 93 -0.32 -0.70 3.02
CA ALA A 93 -0.87 -1.96 2.52
C ALA A 93 -2.00 -1.71 1.49
N ILE A 94 -2.96 -0.82 1.81
CA ILE A 94 -4.01 -0.40 0.88
C ILE A 94 -3.40 0.22 -0.38
N THR A 95 -2.44 1.15 -0.20
CA THR A 95 -1.76 1.81 -1.32
C THR A 95 -1.08 0.79 -2.23
N TYR A 96 -0.35 -0.17 -1.66
CA TYR A 96 0.34 -1.22 -2.42
C TYR A 96 -0.66 -2.06 -3.22
N CYS A 97 -1.73 -2.53 -2.58
CA CYS A 97 -2.77 -3.30 -3.26
C CYS A 97 -3.42 -2.51 -4.39
N MET A 98 -3.88 -1.28 -4.13
CA MET A 98 -4.57 -0.48 -5.14
C MET A 98 -3.68 -0.15 -6.34
N PHE A 99 -2.41 0.19 -6.13
CA PHE A 99 -1.53 0.59 -7.24
C PHE A 99 -0.86 -0.59 -7.94
N ALA A 100 -0.53 -1.69 -7.25
CA ALA A 100 0.16 -2.82 -7.85
C ALA A 100 -0.76 -3.82 -8.56
N LEU A 101 -1.96 -4.07 -8.01
CA LEU A 101 -2.87 -5.07 -8.54
C LEU A 101 -3.33 -4.77 -9.97
N PRO A 102 -3.54 -5.80 -10.80
CA PRO A 102 -4.04 -5.61 -12.16
C PRO A 102 -5.51 -5.14 -12.17
N HIS A 103 -5.91 -4.51 -13.26
CA HIS A 103 -7.29 -4.02 -13.45
C HIS A 103 -8.35 -5.13 -13.31
N SER A 104 -8.02 -6.38 -13.64
CA SER A 104 -8.93 -7.53 -13.48
C SER A 104 -9.30 -7.82 -12.02
N LEU A 105 -8.46 -7.37 -11.09
CA LEU A 105 -8.65 -7.48 -9.64
C LEU A 105 -9.08 -6.16 -8.98
N GLY A 106 -9.34 -5.11 -9.75
CA GLY A 106 -9.75 -3.81 -9.24
C GLY A 106 -8.62 -2.80 -9.01
N GLY A 107 -7.35 -3.20 -9.14
CA GLY A 107 -6.21 -2.31 -8.98
C GLY A 107 -5.90 -1.47 -10.21
N PHE A 108 -4.92 -0.58 -10.10
CA PHE A 108 -4.54 0.37 -11.15
C PHE A 108 -3.46 -0.14 -12.10
N ASN A 109 -2.94 -1.35 -11.89
CA ASN A 109 -1.93 -1.99 -12.74
C ASN A 109 -0.65 -1.15 -12.93
N CYS A 110 -0.22 -0.46 -11.89
CA CYS A 110 1.01 0.33 -11.91
C CYS A 110 2.27 -0.49 -11.59
N GLY A 111 2.11 -1.73 -11.14
CA GLY A 111 3.20 -2.58 -10.65
C GLY A 111 4.28 -2.95 -11.69
N PRO A 112 5.36 -3.63 -11.26
CA PRO A 112 5.61 -3.98 -9.87
C PRO A 112 5.96 -2.77 -9.00
N LEU A 113 5.59 -2.85 -7.71
CA LEU A 113 5.89 -1.86 -6.70
C LEU A 113 7.04 -2.37 -5.82
N LYS A 114 7.93 -1.48 -5.41
CA LYS A 114 9.01 -1.78 -4.47
C LYS A 114 8.76 -1.05 -3.16
N PRO A 115 8.38 -1.77 -2.09
CA PRO A 115 8.17 -1.17 -0.78
C PRO A 115 9.49 -0.75 -0.15
N ASN A 116 9.46 0.27 0.69
CA ASN A 116 10.59 0.77 1.48
C ASN A 116 11.88 0.93 0.67
N TYR A 117 11.76 1.42 -0.57
CA TYR A 117 12.84 1.38 -1.53
C TYR A 117 13.86 2.50 -1.31
N LYS A 118 15.13 2.13 -1.13
CA LYS A 118 16.25 3.07 -1.01
C LYS A 118 16.66 3.59 -2.38
N ILE A 119 16.45 4.88 -2.61
CA ILE A 119 16.89 5.62 -3.80
C ILE A 119 18.18 6.35 -3.46
N VAL A 120 19.30 5.92 -4.01
CA VAL A 120 20.57 6.61 -3.87
C VAL A 120 20.55 7.86 -4.73
N LEU A 121 20.83 9.02 -4.14
CA LEU A 121 20.82 10.29 -4.85
C LEU A 121 22.14 10.52 -5.59
N THR A 122 22.06 11.06 -6.81
CA THR A 122 23.24 11.49 -7.57
C THR A 122 23.92 12.67 -6.86
N GLY A 123 25.19 12.96 -7.16
CA GLY A 123 25.91 14.05 -6.54
C GLY A 123 25.14 15.39 -6.55
N LYS A 124 24.54 15.74 -7.70
CA LYS A 124 23.70 16.95 -7.83
C LYS A 124 22.43 16.87 -6.96
N ALA A 125 21.74 15.73 -6.97
CA ALA A 125 20.53 15.52 -6.17
C ALA A 125 20.84 15.53 -4.66
N SER A 126 21.96 14.94 -4.27
CA SER A 126 22.45 14.96 -2.88
C SER A 126 22.79 16.38 -2.42
N MET A 127 23.41 17.19 -3.27
CA MET A 127 23.69 18.61 -2.95
C MET A 127 22.39 19.42 -2.76
N LEU A 128 21.37 19.16 -3.57
CA LEU A 128 20.08 19.87 -3.49
C LEU A 128 19.27 19.48 -2.26
N SER A 129 19.34 18.21 -1.87
CA SER A 129 18.55 17.67 -0.75
C SER A 129 19.29 17.67 0.59
N GLY A 130 20.61 17.73 0.58
CA GLY A 130 21.43 17.47 1.75
C GLY A 130 21.46 16.01 2.20
N LEU A 131 20.95 15.07 1.37
CA LEU A 131 20.82 13.66 1.72
C LEU A 131 21.58 12.78 0.72
N PRO A 132 22.23 11.69 1.19
CA PRO A 132 22.88 10.73 0.29
C PRO A 132 21.88 9.75 -0.37
N TYR A 133 20.74 9.54 0.25
CA TYR A 133 19.66 8.67 -0.25
C TYR A 133 18.30 9.08 0.34
N VAL A 134 17.25 8.56 -0.25
CA VAL A 134 15.87 8.66 0.22
C VAL A 134 15.30 7.25 0.35
N ILE A 135 14.51 6.99 1.39
CA ILE A 135 13.68 5.80 1.49
C ILE A 135 12.28 6.23 1.10
N ALA A 136 11.72 5.57 0.08
CA ALA A 136 10.36 5.79 -0.39
C ALA A 136 9.44 4.71 0.16
N ASP A 137 8.24 5.05 0.64
CA ASP A 137 7.27 4.06 1.13
C ASP A 137 6.96 3.06 0.01
N ALA A 138 6.69 3.56 -1.20
CA ALA A 138 6.51 2.74 -2.38
C ALA A 138 7.19 3.37 -3.59
N TYR A 139 8.04 2.63 -4.28
CA TYR A 139 8.64 3.03 -5.54
C TYR A 139 8.02 2.26 -6.70
N LEU A 140 7.61 2.99 -7.72
CA LEU A 140 7.06 2.47 -8.98
C LEU A 140 8.10 2.59 -10.10
N PRO A 141 8.90 1.55 -10.38
CA PRO A 141 9.99 1.62 -11.35
C PRO A 141 9.53 2.00 -12.76
N ARG A 142 8.38 1.45 -13.19
CA ARG A 142 7.78 1.73 -14.50
C ARG A 142 7.50 3.21 -14.70
N PHE A 143 7.14 3.92 -13.64
CA PHE A 143 6.77 5.33 -13.68
C PHE A 143 7.88 6.27 -13.21
N LYS A 144 9.00 5.73 -12.66
CA LYS A 144 10.00 6.52 -11.95
C LYS A 144 9.33 7.47 -10.95
N ALA A 145 8.45 6.93 -10.15
CA ALA A 145 7.65 7.68 -9.20
C ALA A 145 7.65 7.00 -7.84
N ILE A 146 7.48 7.78 -6.80
CA ILE A 146 7.22 7.29 -5.46
C ILE A 146 5.82 7.69 -5.03
N LEU A 147 5.20 6.79 -4.26
CA LEU A 147 3.97 7.06 -3.53
C LEU A 147 4.34 7.11 -2.05
N GLU A 148 3.87 8.11 -1.34
CA GLU A 148 4.07 8.30 0.09
C GLU A 148 2.72 8.54 0.74
N TYR A 149 2.48 7.87 1.86
CA TYR A 149 1.33 8.15 2.67
C TYR A 149 1.66 9.24 3.71
N ASN A 150 0.87 10.29 3.74
CA ASN A 150 1.03 11.39 4.69
C ASN A 150 -0.21 11.47 5.59
N GLY A 151 -0.15 10.76 6.72
CA GLY A 151 -1.30 10.52 7.61
C GLY A 151 -1.64 11.61 8.61
N SER A 152 -0.79 12.59 8.86
CA SER A 152 -1.13 13.70 9.75
C SER A 152 -0.21 14.90 9.51
N TYR A 153 -0.83 16.05 9.43
CA TYR A 153 -0.14 17.34 9.40
C TYR A 153 0.46 17.63 10.78
N HIS A 154 1.72 17.29 10.95
CA HIS A 154 2.54 17.97 11.95
C HIS A 154 3.27 19.11 11.24
N ASP A 155 2.72 20.30 11.37
CA ASP A 155 3.21 21.53 10.75
C ASP A 155 4.39 22.11 11.56
N GLU A 156 5.53 21.40 11.54
CA GLU A 156 6.77 21.95 12.01
C GLU A 156 7.57 22.48 10.82
N SER A 157 7.87 23.77 10.83
CA SER A 157 8.55 24.48 9.74
C SER A 157 9.89 23.87 9.32
N THR A 158 10.56 23.16 10.23
CA THR A 158 11.82 22.43 9.99
C THR A 158 11.59 21.15 9.19
N ILE A 159 10.50 20.43 9.44
CA ILE A 159 10.10 19.21 8.69
C ILE A 159 9.78 19.61 7.25
N ARG A 160 9.02 20.68 7.07
CA ARG A 160 8.63 21.18 5.75
C ARG A 160 9.83 21.51 4.87
N ARG A 161 10.87 22.20 5.40
CA ARG A 161 12.10 22.53 4.66
C ARG A 161 12.88 21.28 4.22
N ARG A 162 12.96 20.26 5.06
CA ARG A 162 13.61 18.99 4.72
C ARG A 162 12.84 18.25 3.62
N ASP A 163 11.53 18.25 3.68
CA ASP A 163 10.66 17.64 2.68
C ASP A 163 10.75 18.33 1.34
N GLU A 164 10.81 19.67 1.32
CA GLU A 164 11.01 20.45 0.11
C GLU A 164 12.38 20.16 -0.54
N ALA A 165 13.46 20.16 0.25
CA ALA A 165 14.79 19.82 -0.23
C ALA A 165 14.86 18.38 -0.77
N ARG A 166 14.26 17.42 -0.05
CA ARG A 166 14.13 16.03 -0.50
C ARG A 166 13.41 15.94 -1.83
N ALA A 167 12.29 16.63 -1.99
CA ALA A 167 11.51 16.67 -3.21
C ALA A 167 12.31 17.26 -4.39
N LEU A 168 13.09 18.35 -4.17
CA LEU A 168 13.97 18.92 -5.17
C LEU A 168 15.07 17.94 -5.63
N GLY A 169 15.67 17.20 -4.70
CA GLY A 169 16.66 16.17 -5.01
C GLY A 169 16.07 15.10 -5.92
N LEU A 170 14.91 14.56 -5.57
CA LEU A 170 14.20 13.54 -6.36
C LEU A 170 13.78 14.07 -7.75
N MET A 171 13.24 15.29 -7.78
CA MET A 171 12.85 15.94 -9.04
C MET A 171 14.06 16.11 -9.99
N SER A 172 15.25 16.43 -9.47
CA SER A 172 16.47 16.56 -10.28
C SER A 172 16.90 15.24 -10.93
N MET A 173 16.40 14.11 -10.42
CA MET A 173 16.60 12.76 -10.97
C MET A 173 15.42 12.29 -11.84
N ASN A 174 14.45 13.16 -12.13
CA ASN A 174 13.20 12.81 -12.79
C ASN A 174 12.39 11.73 -12.05
N VAL A 175 12.42 11.75 -10.73
CA VAL A 175 11.57 10.93 -9.86
C VAL A 175 10.44 11.80 -9.36
N ASP A 176 9.22 11.44 -9.73
CA ASP A 176 8.01 12.14 -9.29
C ASP A 176 7.60 11.68 -7.90
N VAL A 177 7.09 12.59 -7.07
CA VAL A 177 6.60 12.30 -5.72
C VAL A 177 5.09 12.54 -5.66
N TYR A 178 4.32 11.52 -5.30
CA TYR A 178 2.89 11.58 -5.08
C TYR A 178 2.60 11.31 -3.61
N ARG A 179 2.09 12.30 -2.91
CA ARG A 179 1.66 12.16 -1.52
C ARG A 179 0.19 11.86 -1.47
N LEU A 180 -0.17 10.79 -0.79
CA LEU A 180 -1.54 10.36 -0.56
C LEU A 180 -1.92 10.69 0.88
N ASN A 181 -3.16 11.10 1.07
CA ASN A 181 -3.72 11.39 2.39
C ASN A 181 -4.96 10.54 2.67
N ASP A 182 -5.48 10.63 3.88
CA ASP A 182 -6.64 9.86 4.35
C ASP A 182 -7.87 10.05 3.46
N LEU A 183 -8.12 11.27 2.99
CA LEU A 183 -9.29 11.55 2.15
C LEU A 183 -9.18 10.84 0.80
N GLN A 184 -7.98 10.81 0.22
CA GLN A 184 -7.75 10.12 -1.04
C GLN A 184 -7.85 8.59 -0.88
N LEU A 185 -7.39 8.05 0.26
CA LEU A 185 -7.51 6.62 0.56
C LEU A 185 -8.94 6.16 0.94
N LYS A 186 -9.88 7.08 1.02
CA LYS A 186 -11.32 6.78 1.15
C LYS A 186 -12.06 6.77 -0.18
N ASP A 187 -11.46 7.32 -1.25
CA ASP A 187 -12.11 7.54 -2.53
C ASP A 187 -11.34 6.86 -3.68
N ALA A 188 -11.93 5.81 -4.23
CA ALA A 188 -11.36 5.08 -5.37
C ALA A 188 -11.17 5.97 -6.60
N ALA A 189 -12.04 6.97 -6.83
CA ALA A 189 -11.92 7.88 -7.95
C ALA A 189 -10.75 8.87 -7.76
N ALA A 190 -10.52 9.31 -6.52
CA ALA A 190 -9.36 10.14 -6.19
C ALA A 190 -8.04 9.37 -6.41
N LEU A 191 -7.94 8.12 -5.94
CA LEU A 191 -6.78 7.26 -6.18
C LEU A 191 -6.58 6.96 -7.66
N GLU A 192 -7.66 6.67 -8.40
CA GLU A 192 -7.60 6.44 -9.85
C GLU A 192 -7.07 7.68 -10.58
N SER A 193 -7.44 8.89 -10.14
CA SER A 193 -6.94 10.14 -10.73
C SER A 193 -5.42 10.28 -10.57
N VAL A 194 -4.85 9.83 -9.45
CA VAL A 194 -3.39 9.74 -9.26
C VAL A 194 -2.80 8.72 -10.23
N ALA A 195 -3.37 7.52 -10.33
CA ALA A 195 -2.91 6.50 -11.26
C ALA A 195 -2.96 7.00 -12.71
N ARG A 196 -4.06 7.62 -13.13
CA ARG A 196 -4.19 8.22 -14.47
C ARG A 196 -3.13 9.29 -14.74
N THR A 197 -2.75 10.06 -13.71
CA THR A 197 -1.68 11.06 -13.81
C THR A 197 -0.32 10.40 -14.03
N LEU A 198 -0.01 9.31 -13.31
CA LEU A 198 1.19 8.50 -13.53
C LEU A 198 1.28 8.01 -14.99
N TYR A 199 0.21 7.40 -15.48
CA TYR A 199 0.14 6.90 -16.86
C TYR A 199 0.32 8.01 -17.89
N ARG A 200 -0.38 9.15 -17.74
CA ARG A 200 -0.29 10.30 -18.64
C ARG A 200 1.12 10.89 -18.69
N ARG A 201 1.81 11.01 -17.55
CA ARG A 201 3.20 11.52 -17.51
C ARG A 201 4.18 10.64 -18.28
N LYS A 202 3.89 9.35 -18.41
CA LYS A 202 4.68 8.40 -19.21
C LYS A 202 4.14 8.20 -20.62
N GLN A 203 3.13 8.95 -21.02
CA GLN A 203 2.46 8.81 -22.32
C GLN A 203 1.92 7.39 -22.56
N ILE A 204 1.53 6.71 -21.48
CA ILE A 204 0.91 5.40 -21.51
C ILE A 204 -0.60 5.58 -21.35
N GLN A 205 -1.38 4.88 -22.14
CA GLN A 205 -2.83 4.92 -22.00
C GLN A 205 -3.27 4.11 -20.76
N PHE A 206 -4.00 4.76 -19.84
CA PHE A 206 -4.72 4.08 -18.78
C PHE A 206 -6.00 3.48 -19.41
N SER A 207 -6.00 2.18 -19.62
CA SER A 207 -7.09 1.48 -20.32
C SER A 207 -7.45 0.18 -19.61
N PRO A 208 -8.33 0.24 -18.60
CA PRO A 208 -8.84 -0.96 -17.96
C PRO A 208 -9.70 -1.74 -18.96
N ARG A 209 -9.19 -2.88 -19.43
CA ARG A 209 -9.92 -3.75 -20.39
C ARG A 209 -10.91 -4.69 -19.70
N ALA A 210 -10.85 -4.84 -18.40
CA ALA A 210 -11.77 -5.67 -17.63
C ALA A 210 -13.15 -4.99 -17.57
N ARG A 211 -14.18 -5.65 -18.08
CA ARG A 211 -15.57 -5.13 -18.08
C ARG A 211 -16.05 -4.77 -16.66
N ALA A 212 -15.62 -5.53 -15.66
CA ALA A 212 -16.00 -5.37 -14.27
C ALA A 212 -15.09 -4.39 -13.50
N TYR A 213 -14.11 -3.72 -14.13
CA TYR A 213 -13.18 -2.83 -13.41
C TYR A 213 -13.90 -1.72 -12.66
N ALA A 214 -14.89 -1.10 -13.29
CA ALA A 214 -15.61 0.05 -12.70
C ALA A 214 -16.33 -0.29 -11.39
N SER A 215 -16.80 -1.54 -11.23
CA SER A 215 -17.40 -2.03 -9.99
C SER A 215 -16.35 -2.58 -9.02
N LYS A 216 -15.35 -3.32 -9.52
CA LYS A 216 -14.34 -3.97 -8.69
C LYS A 216 -13.38 -2.98 -8.01
N CYS A 217 -13.07 -1.86 -8.64
CA CYS A 217 -12.11 -0.91 -8.08
C CYS A 217 -12.62 -0.28 -6.76
N PRO A 218 -13.81 0.32 -6.68
CA PRO A 218 -14.33 0.82 -5.42
C PRO A 218 -14.65 -0.31 -4.41
N GLU A 219 -15.07 -1.48 -4.87
CA GLU A 219 -15.30 -2.64 -4.02
C GLU A 219 -14.01 -3.13 -3.35
N LEU A 220 -12.93 -3.30 -4.12
CA LEU A 220 -11.62 -3.66 -3.59
C LEU A 220 -11.14 -2.68 -2.53
N LEU A 221 -11.24 -1.37 -2.79
CA LEU A 221 -10.84 -0.35 -1.83
C LEU A 221 -11.65 -0.46 -0.53
N ARG A 222 -12.97 -0.58 -0.64
CA ARG A 222 -13.87 -0.74 0.51
C ARG A 222 -13.52 -1.98 1.34
N GLU A 223 -13.32 -3.12 0.68
CA GLU A 223 -12.98 -4.38 1.36
C GLU A 223 -11.59 -4.34 2.01
N LEU A 224 -10.58 -3.79 1.33
CA LEU A 224 -9.25 -3.59 1.92
C LEU A 224 -9.32 -2.71 3.16
N ARG A 225 -10.08 -1.61 3.11
CA ARG A 225 -10.25 -0.72 4.28
C ARG A 225 -10.91 -1.45 5.45
N GLN A 226 -11.96 -2.21 5.18
CA GLN A 226 -12.63 -3.02 6.21
C GLN A 226 -11.69 -4.08 6.80
N ALA A 227 -10.94 -4.77 5.95
CA ALA A 227 -9.99 -5.82 6.36
C ALA A 227 -8.89 -5.29 7.30
N VAL A 228 -8.45 -4.04 7.11
CA VAL A 228 -7.45 -3.39 7.99
C VAL A 228 -8.07 -2.55 9.11
N GLY A 229 -9.36 -2.74 9.43
CA GLY A 229 -10.02 -2.09 10.57
C GLY A 229 -10.40 -0.61 10.34
N LEU A 230 -10.33 -0.13 9.11
CA LEU A 230 -10.78 1.22 8.75
C LEU A 230 -12.24 1.14 8.28
N GLY A 231 -13.14 1.70 9.03
CA GLY A 231 -14.55 1.80 8.65
C GLY A 231 -14.78 2.49 7.29
N ASN A 232 -16.01 2.44 6.83
CA ASN A 232 -16.45 3.12 5.59
C ASN A 232 -16.25 4.62 5.66
#